data_da4215cb173b49a852eb80467227636a
#
_entry.id   da4215cb173b49a852eb80467227636a
#
_cell.length_a   1.000
_cell.length_b   1.000
_cell.length_c   1.000
_cell.angle_alpha   90.00
_cell.angle_beta   90.00
_cell.angle_gamma   90.00
#
_symmetry.space_group_name_H-M   'P 1'
#
loop_
_entity.id
_entity.type
_entity.pdbx_description
1 polymer ?
#
loop_
_entity_poly.entity_id
_entity_poly.type
_entity_poly.pdbx_seq_one_letter_code
_entity_poly.pdbx_strand_id
1 'polypeptide(L)'
;PLYSSAASDVYKRQGERFGYYTMLAIFTLFLQAKFGYTAAETSTIFASFLAFVYFMPLIGGMMADKFGYGKMVTSGIIIMFVGYLLLAIPTDAASGKIMMFGSLALIACGTGLFKGNLQVMVGNLYDAPEYRSKRDQAFSLFYMAINIGAMYAPTAATKMTDWMLGKYNLFYESQIPALAHQFLNGTISAENKEALAALQSAQGFTGDMATFCSTYIEKLSEAYNYGFGVACISLIISMAIYMGFRSTFKHADVNTKQAQASHAPQEELSPAETKQRITALLLVFAVVLFFWMAFHQNGLTMTFFARDYTANQVTGLDRIGFDVINLTLLVIAVYGGFAIAQSTTSKGKTIAGIVTVAALAALGIKYMAMPETVTILPQTFQQFNPFFVVVLTPVSLVIFGYLANKKKEPSAPRKIGLGMMIAACGFLILAIGSMGLPTPDALAADSKLQVLVSPNWLISTYLVLTFAELLLSPMGISFVSKVAPPKYKGMMMGGWFVATAIGNYLVAIIGYLWGGMQLWMVWSVLIVLCLLSALFMFSIMKKLDKVA
;
A
#
# COMPACT_ATOMS: atom_id res chain seq x y z
N PRO A 1 0.01 14.48 29.00
CA PRO A 1 -1.14 13.62 28.65
C PRO A 1 -1.39 13.58 27.13
N LEU A 2 -1.29 14.71 26.42
CA LEU A 2 -1.56 14.78 24.97
C LEU A 2 -0.51 14.06 24.12
N TYR A 3 0.77 14.12 24.49
CA TYR A 3 1.80 13.36 23.79
C TYR A 3 1.61 11.85 23.96
N SER A 4 1.14 11.39 25.11
CA SER A 4 0.83 9.96 25.34
C SER A 4 -0.42 9.52 24.57
N SER A 5 -1.43 10.38 24.43
CA SER A 5 -2.63 10.08 23.64
C SER A 5 -2.35 10.04 22.15
N ALA A 6 -1.62 11.02 21.60
CA ALA A 6 -1.20 11.01 20.21
C ALA A 6 -0.29 9.83 19.88
N ALA A 7 0.68 9.52 20.74
CA ALA A 7 1.54 8.34 20.59
C ALA A 7 0.72 7.05 20.53
N SER A 8 -0.28 6.89 21.42
CA SER A 8 -1.14 5.71 21.41
C SER A 8 -1.96 5.57 20.11
N ASP A 9 -2.47 6.67 19.52
CA ASP A 9 -3.19 6.63 18.24
C ASP A 9 -2.27 6.28 17.08
N VAL A 10 -1.03 6.79 17.11
CA VAL A 10 0.03 6.43 16.17
C VAL A 10 0.32 4.93 16.21
N TYR A 11 0.53 4.35 17.41
CA TYR A 11 0.81 2.92 17.55
C TYR A 11 -0.36 2.01 17.14
N LYS A 12 -1.60 2.42 17.43
CA LYS A 12 -2.79 1.67 16.97
C LYS A 12 -2.84 1.55 15.45
N ARG A 13 -2.64 2.67 14.78
CA ARG A 13 -2.71 2.70 13.32
C ARG A 13 -1.54 1.96 12.68
N GLN A 14 -0.37 2.06 13.28
CA GLN A 14 0.80 1.32 12.81
C GLN A 14 0.56 -0.18 12.83
N GLY A 15 0.01 -0.74 13.91
CA GLY A 15 -0.28 -2.17 14.01
C GLY A 15 -1.38 -2.63 13.04
N GLU A 16 -2.47 -1.88 12.89
CA GLU A 16 -3.52 -2.20 11.92
C GLU A 16 -2.98 -2.13 10.49
N ARG A 17 -2.21 -1.08 10.16
CA ARG A 17 -1.60 -0.93 8.83
C ARG A 17 -0.57 -2.01 8.56
N PHE A 18 0.28 -2.36 9.52
CA PHE A 18 1.21 -3.47 9.41
C PHE A 18 0.46 -4.77 9.05
N GLY A 19 -0.60 -5.12 9.78
CA GLY A 19 -1.40 -6.30 9.48
C GLY A 19 -2.05 -6.26 8.10
N TYR A 20 -2.65 -5.13 7.73
CA TYR A 20 -3.26 -4.94 6.42
C TYR A 20 -2.27 -5.10 5.28
N TYR A 21 -1.10 -4.44 5.36
CA TYR A 21 -0.08 -4.53 4.32
C TYR A 21 0.64 -5.89 4.31
N THR A 22 0.76 -6.58 5.45
CA THR A 22 1.26 -7.96 5.49
C THR A 22 0.35 -8.89 4.68
N MET A 23 -0.96 -8.78 4.88
CA MET A 23 -1.94 -9.53 4.09
C MET A 23 -1.87 -9.16 2.62
N LEU A 24 -1.90 -7.86 2.31
CA LEU A 24 -1.95 -7.37 0.94
C LEU A 24 -0.72 -7.79 0.13
N ALA A 25 0.46 -7.86 0.77
CA ALA A 25 1.71 -8.24 0.14
C ALA A 25 1.69 -9.65 -0.46
N ILE A 26 0.99 -10.58 0.18
CA ILE A 26 0.93 -11.99 -0.25
C ILE A 26 -0.43 -12.40 -0.80
N PHE A 27 -1.43 -11.52 -0.79
CA PHE A 27 -2.81 -11.89 -1.10
C PHE A 27 -2.99 -12.39 -2.54
N THR A 28 -2.44 -11.69 -3.53
CA THR A 28 -2.53 -12.10 -4.94
C THR A 28 -1.75 -13.38 -5.21
N LEU A 29 -0.60 -13.55 -4.57
CA LEU A 29 0.21 -14.77 -4.64
C LEU A 29 -0.51 -15.98 -4.01
N PHE A 30 -1.18 -15.75 -2.86
CA PHE A 30 -2.01 -16.77 -2.20
C PHE A 30 -3.17 -17.24 -3.09
N LEU A 31 -3.87 -16.30 -3.75
CA LEU A 31 -4.98 -16.65 -4.64
C LEU A 31 -4.54 -17.59 -5.77
N GLN A 32 -3.40 -17.28 -6.38
CA GLN A 32 -2.86 -18.08 -7.48
C GLN A 32 -2.26 -19.40 -6.99
N ALA A 33 -1.51 -19.39 -5.88
CA ALA A 33 -0.89 -20.60 -5.36
C ALA A 33 -1.91 -21.61 -4.83
N LYS A 34 -2.91 -21.15 -4.05
CA LYS A 34 -3.89 -22.04 -3.42
C LYS A 34 -4.97 -22.51 -4.38
N PHE A 35 -5.54 -21.59 -5.17
CA PHE A 35 -6.73 -21.88 -5.97
C PHE A 35 -6.44 -22.07 -7.46
N GLY A 36 -5.20 -21.81 -7.91
CA GLY A 36 -4.84 -21.85 -9.32
C GLY A 36 -5.54 -20.79 -10.15
N TYR A 37 -5.97 -19.68 -9.54
CA TYR A 37 -6.66 -18.61 -10.26
C TYR A 37 -5.77 -17.95 -11.31
N THR A 38 -6.37 -17.65 -12.44
CA THR A 38 -5.76 -16.87 -13.51
C THR A 38 -5.46 -15.43 -13.05
N ALA A 39 -4.66 -14.70 -13.80
CA ALA A 39 -4.41 -13.28 -13.55
C ALA A 39 -5.72 -12.46 -13.54
N ALA A 40 -6.66 -12.76 -14.45
CA ALA A 40 -7.95 -12.09 -14.55
C ALA A 40 -8.84 -12.34 -13.32
N GLU A 41 -8.97 -13.59 -12.88
CA GLU A 41 -9.74 -13.95 -11.67
C GLU A 41 -9.12 -13.33 -10.42
N THR A 42 -7.80 -13.44 -10.26
CA THR A 42 -7.04 -12.81 -9.16
C THR A 42 -7.25 -11.31 -9.14
N SER A 43 -7.19 -10.67 -10.29
CA SER A 43 -7.38 -9.22 -10.43
C SER A 43 -8.78 -8.78 -10.05
N THR A 44 -9.81 -9.55 -10.43
CA THR A 44 -11.20 -9.26 -10.07
C THR A 44 -11.41 -9.32 -8.56
N ILE A 45 -10.89 -10.36 -7.90
CA ILE A 45 -11.01 -10.52 -6.44
C ILE A 45 -10.25 -9.41 -5.72
N PHE A 46 -9.01 -9.14 -6.14
CA PHE A 46 -8.17 -8.10 -5.54
C PHE A 46 -8.79 -6.71 -5.68
N ALA A 47 -9.23 -6.33 -6.88
CA ALA A 47 -9.83 -5.04 -7.16
C ALA A 47 -11.17 -4.86 -6.41
N SER A 48 -12.00 -5.89 -6.37
CA SER A 48 -13.27 -5.88 -5.62
C SER A 48 -13.04 -5.69 -4.13
N PHE A 49 -12.06 -6.40 -3.57
CA PHE A 49 -11.69 -6.25 -2.17
C PHE A 49 -11.20 -4.83 -1.86
N LEU A 50 -10.26 -4.29 -2.66
CA LEU A 50 -9.77 -2.92 -2.48
C LEU A 50 -10.90 -1.88 -2.61
N ALA A 51 -11.78 -2.03 -3.60
CA ALA A 51 -12.92 -1.14 -3.78
C ALA A 51 -13.81 -1.14 -2.54
N PHE A 52 -14.10 -2.32 -1.99
CA PHE A 52 -14.94 -2.46 -0.81
C PHE A 52 -14.29 -1.86 0.44
N VAL A 53 -12.99 -2.09 0.65
CA VAL A 53 -12.20 -1.49 1.76
C VAL A 53 -12.24 0.04 1.73
N TYR A 54 -12.27 0.66 0.55
CA TYR A 54 -12.30 2.13 0.42
C TYR A 54 -13.71 2.71 0.35
N PHE A 55 -14.71 1.90 0.01
CA PHE A 55 -16.11 2.31 0.06
C PHE A 55 -16.70 2.26 1.47
N MET A 56 -16.36 1.23 2.25
CA MET A 56 -16.90 0.99 3.59
C MET A 56 -16.69 2.13 4.61
N PRO A 57 -15.59 2.93 4.57
CA PRO A 57 -15.45 4.10 5.44
C PRO A 57 -16.56 5.15 5.32
N LEU A 58 -17.23 5.24 4.18
CA LEU A 58 -18.41 6.10 4.02
C LEU A 58 -19.55 5.63 4.94
N ILE A 59 -19.82 4.32 4.94
CA ILE A 59 -20.85 3.71 5.80
C ILE A 59 -20.41 3.78 7.26
N GLY A 60 -19.14 3.47 7.54
CA GLY A 60 -18.56 3.52 8.89
C GLY A 60 -18.63 4.91 9.53
N GLY A 61 -18.44 5.96 8.74
CA GLY A 61 -18.60 7.36 9.17
C GLY A 61 -20.04 7.68 9.54
N MET A 62 -21.01 7.33 8.68
CA MET A 62 -22.44 7.52 8.98
C MET A 62 -22.89 6.77 10.24
N MET A 63 -22.35 5.57 10.46
CA MET A 63 -22.62 4.80 11.67
C MET A 63 -21.97 5.45 12.92
N ALA A 64 -20.76 6.00 12.79
CA ALA A 64 -20.07 6.65 13.90
C ALA A 64 -20.78 7.94 14.36
N ASP A 65 -21.38 8.69 13.43
CA ASP A 65 -22.20 9.85 13.76
C ASP A 65 -23.38 9.49 14.66
N LYS A 66 -23.93 8.29 14.50
CA LYS A 66 -25.07 7.79 15.28
C LYS A 66 -24.65 7.08 16.57
N PHE A 67 -23.62 6.25 16.55
CA PHE A 67 -23.25 5.34 17.65
C PHE A 67 -22.02 5.78 18.42
N GLY A 68 -21.25 6.77 17.93
CA GLY A 68 -20.01 7.28 18.52
C GLY A 68 -18.74 6.65 17.88
N TYR A 69 -17.71 7.49 17.74
CA TYR A 69 -16.47 7.11 17.06
C TYR A 69 -15.69 6.00 17.78
N GLY A 70 -15.57 6.09 19.10
CA GLY A 70 -14.82 5.10 19.88
C GLY A 70 -15.42 3.70 19.83
N LYS A 71 -16.76 3.59 19.82
CA LYS A 71 -17.45 2.30 19.66
C LYS A 71 -17.21 1.72 18.27
N MET A 72 -17.26 2.53 17.22
CA MET A 72 -17.05 2.09 15.85
C MET A 72 -15.61 1.64 15.63
N VAL A 73 -14.63 2.37 16.16
CA VAL A 73 -13.21 1.98 16.11
C VAL A 73 -13.00 0.62 16.80
N THR A 74 -13.55 0.43 18.01
CA THR A 74 -13.43 -0.83 18.75
C THR A 74 -14.09 -2.00 18.00
N SER A 75 -15.32 -1.83 17.52
CA SER A 75 -16.03 -2.84 16.75
C SER A 75 -15.28 -3.17 15.46
N GLY A 76 -14.73 -2.15 14.79
CA GLY A 76 -13.93 -2.32 13.57
C GLY A 76 -12.72 -3.21 13.78
N ILE A 77 -11.94 -3.00 14.85
CA ILE A 77 -10.77 -3.84 15.16
C ILE A 77 -11.19 -5.29 15.44
N ILE A 78 -12.26 -5.51 16.20
CA ILE A 78 -12.75 -6.86 16.52
C ILE A 78 -13.19 -7.58 15.24
N ILE A 79 -13.97 -6.93 14.39
CA ILE A 79 -14.44 -7.51 13.11
C ILE A 79 -13.25 -7.82 12.19
N MET A 80 -12.27 -6.91 12.06
CA MET A 80 -11.05 -7.17 11.31
C MET A 80 -10.28 -8.36 11.87
N PHE A 81 -10.12 -8.43 13.19
CA PHE A 81 -9.43 -9.54 13.84
C PHE A 81 -10.07 -10.88 13.51
N VAL A 82 -11.40 -10.99 13.59
CA VAL A 82 -12.13 -12.22 13.20
C VAL A 82 -11.88 -12.53 11.71
N GLY A 83 -11.93 -11.54 10.84
CA GLY A 83 -11.64 -11.72 9.42
C GLY A 83 -10.24 -12.25 9.16
N TYR A 84 -9.21 -11.67 9.77
CA TYR A 84 -7.83 -12.17 9.63
C TYR A 84 -7.63 -13.55 10.27
N LEU A 85 -8.28 -13.81 11.42
CA LEU A 85 -8.20 -15.11 12.08
C LEU A 85 -8.77 -16.21 11.18
N LEU A 86 -9.93 -15.98 10.55
CA LEU A 86 -10.51 -16.92 9.60
C LEU A 86 -9.60 -17.14 8.38
N LEU A 87 -8.98 -16.08 7.86
CA LEU A 87 -8.06 -16.17 6.73
C LEU A 87 -6.76 -16.90 7.10
N ALA A 88 -6.35 -16.84 8.39
CA ALA A 88 -5.16 -17.50 8.90
C ALA A 88 -5.32 -19.02 9.09
N ILE A 89 -6.56 -19.54 9.11
CA ILE A 89 -6.81 -20.97 9.29
C ILE A 89 -6.54 -21.71 7.98
N PRO A 90 -5.61 -22.68 7.94
CA PRO A 90 -5.41 -23.54 6.77
C PRO A 90 -6.69 -24.32 6.47
N THR A 91 -7.08 -24.36 5.21
CA THR A 91 -8.30 -25.03 4.72
C THR A 91 -8.02 -25.76 3.41
N ASP A 92 -8.85 -26.73 3.07
CA ASP A 92 -8.88 -27.28 1.71
C ASP A 92 -9.34 -26.22 0.68
N ALA A 93 -9.23 -26.53 -0.61
CA ALA A 93 -9.55 -25.57 -1.67
C ALA A 93 -11.05 -25.21 -1.74
N ALA A 94 -11.95 -26.14 -1.38
CA ALA A 94 -13.39 -25.93 -1.50
C ALA A 94 -13.93 -25.06 -0.35
N SER A 95 -13.67 -25.46 0.90
CA SER A 95 -14.05 -24.69 2.09
C SER A 95 -13.27 -23.37 2.19
N GLY A 96 -12.04 -23.36 1.67
CA GLY A 96 -11.16 -22.21 1.63
C GLY A 96 -11.72 -21.05 0.81
N LYS A 97 -12.43 -21.29 -0.28
CA LYS A 97 -13.08 -20.23 -1.08
C LYS A 97 -14.12 -19.48 -0.27
N ILE A 98 -15.03 -20.21 0.39
CA ILE A 98 -16.09 -19.59 1.21
C ILE A 98 -15.49 -18.82 2.37
N MET A 99 -14.52 -19.42 3.06
CA MET A 99 -13.84 -18.79 4.20
C MET A 99 -13.07 -17.54 3.78
N MET A 100 -12.39 -17.57 2.63
CA MET A 100 -11.68 -16.41 2.08
C MET A 100 -12.63 -15.25 1.79
N PHE A 101 -13.72 -15.47 1.04
CA PHE A 101 -14.66 -14.38 0.73
C PHE A 101 -15.33 -13.82 1.99
N GLY A 102 -15.71 -14.67 2.93
CA GLY A 102 -16.24 -14.26 4.23
C GLY A 102 -15.22 -13.42 5.03
N SER A 103 -13.96 -13.85 5.04
CA SER A 103 -12.86 -13.12 5.69
C SER A 103 -12.64 -11.75 5.06
N LEU A 104 -12.59 -11.67 3.73
CA LEU A 104 -12.40 -10.41 3.00
C LEU A 104 -13.53 -9.43 3.28
N ALA A 105 -14.79 -9.91 3.33
CA ALA A 105 -15.94 -9.08 3.68
C ALA A 105 -15.82 -8.54 5.12
N LEU A 106 -15.44 -9.37 6.08
CA LEU A 106 -15.24 -8.95 7.46
C LEU A 106 -14.09 -7.94 7.59
N ILE A 107 -12.96 -8.19 6.92
CA ILE A 107 -11.81 -7.26 6.93
C ILE A 107 -12.21 -5.90 6.34
N ALA A 108 -12.93 -5.89 5.22
CA ALA A 108 -13.37 -4.66 4.58
C ALA A 108 -14.39 -3.89 5.45
N CYS A 109 -15.38 -4.58 6.04
CA CYS A 109 -16.33 -3.99 6.96
C CYS A 109 -15.64 -3.41 8.21
N GLY A 110 -14.75 -4.19 8.83
CA GLY A 110 -14.01 -3.74 9.99
C GLY A 110 -13.10 -2.54 9.69
N THR A 111 -12.41 -2.57 8.55
CA THR A 111 -11.59 -1.43 8.08
C THR A 111 -12.45 -0.18 7.87
N GLY A 112 -13.65 -0.33 7.33
CA GLY A 112 -14.60 0.77 7.15
C GLY A 112 -14.99 1.44 8.46
N LEU A 113 -15.27 0.65 9.49
CA LEU A 113 -15.60 1.15 10.82
C LEU A 113 -14.40 1.79 11.53
N PHE A 114 -13.20 1.36 11.22
CA PHE A 114 -11.97 1.81 11.88
C PHE A 114 -11.33 3.03 11.21
N LYS A 115 -11.08 2.94 9.88
CA LYS A 115 -10.13 3.81 9.15
C LYS A 115 -10.49 5.29 9.19
N GLY A 116 -11.72 5.65 8.85
CA GLY A 116 -12.19 7.05 8.83
C GLY A 116 -12.36 7.60 10.24
N ASN A 117 -12.95 6.80 11.12
CA ASN A 117 -13.33 7.21 12.45
C ASN A 117 -12.13 7.48 13.36
N LEU A 118 -11.06 6.71 13.24
CA LEU A 118 -9.82 6.98 13.95
C LEU A 118 -9.18 8.31 13.52
N GLN A 119 -9.25 8.66 12.22
CA GLN A 119 -8.73 9.96 11.75
C GLN A 119 -9.51 11.14 12.34
N VAL A 120 -10.82 10.99 12.47
CA VAL A 120 -11.67 12.01 13.11
C VAL A 120 -11.31 12.15 14.59
N MET A 121 -11.12 11.05 15.31
CA MET A 121 -10.73 11.07 16.73
C MET A 121 -9.37 11.77 16.92
N VAL A 122 -8.37 11.47 16.07
CA VAL A 122 -7.08 12.17 16.09
C VAL A 122 -7.27 13.68 15.85
N GLY A 123 -8.11 14.06 14.87
CA GLY A 123 -8.44 15.46 14.64
C GLY A 123 -9.02 16.15 15.88
N ASN A 124 -9.99 15.51 16.52
CA ASN A 124 -10.67 16.04 17.70
C ASN A 124 -9.74 16.24 18.90
N LEU A 125 -8.68 15.43 19.04
CA LEU A 125 -7.67 15.61 20.10
C LEU A 125 -6.93 16.96 20.01
N TYR A 126 -6.86 17.55 18.82
CA TYR A 126 -6.14 18.80 18.56
C TYR A 126 -7.06 19.98 18.23
N ASP A 127 -8.37 19.87 18.44
CA ASP A 127 -9.32 20.96 18.19
C ASP A 127 -9.28 22.07 19.24
N ALA A 128 -8.78 21.78 20.46
CA ALA A 128 -8.59 22.80 21.49
C ALA A 128 -7.61 23.90 21.02
N PRO A 129 -7.90 25.20 21.29
CA PRO A 129 -7.09 26.33 20.82
C PRO A 129 -5.60 26.20 21.13
N GLU A 130 -5.27 25.63 22.29
CA GLU A 130 -3.88 25.45 22.77
C GLU A 130 -3.07 24.45 21.92
N TYR A 131 -3.75 23.51 21.23
CA TYR A 131 -3.13 22.41 20.50
C TYR A 131 -3.32 22.49 18.99
N ARG A 132 -4.17 23.40 18.53
CA ARG A 132 -4.52 23.56 17.11
C ARG A 132 -3.29 23.77 16.21
N SER A 133 -2.28 24.51 16.71
CA SER A 133 -1.01 24.71 16.00
C SER A 133 -0.16 23.45 15.81
N LYS A 134 -0.41 22.39 16.60
CA LYS A 134 0.31 21.10 16.54
C LYS A 134 -0.44 20.03 15.75
N ARG A 135 -1.64 20.33 15.27
CA ARG A 135 -2.51 19.40 14.55
C ARG A 135 -1.83 18.83 13.29
N ASP A 136 -1.23 19.68 12.48
CA ASP A 136 -0.57 19.27 11.24
C ASP A 136 0.65 18.39 11.50
N GLN A 137 1.41 18.69 12.57
CA GLN A 137 2.53 17.85 13.02
C GLN A 137 2.05 16.47 13.47
N ALA A 138 0.93 16.38 14.19
CA ALA A 138 0.35 15.13 14.63
C ALA A 138 -0.11 14.26 13.45
N PHE A 139 -0.77 14.85 12.46
CA PHE A 139 -1.15 14.14 11.25
C PHE A 139 0.07 13.68 10.42
N SER A 140 1.13 14.47 10.36
CA SER A 140 2.37 14.09 9.69
C SER A 140 3.04 12.90 10.40
N LEU A 141 3.13 12.92 11.73
CA LEU A 141 3.65 11.80 12.52
C LEU A 141 2.79 10.53 12.36
N PHE A 142 1.48 10.70 12.34
CA PHE A 142 0.52 9.64 12.13
C PHE A 142 0.68 8.99 10.73
N TYR A 143 0.89 9.79 9.69
CA TYR A 143 1.14 9.31 8.34
C TYR A 143 2.49 8.59 8.23
N MET A 144 3.53 9.11 8.86
CA MET A 144 4.83 8.46 8.92
C MET A 144 4.77 7.09 9.59
N ALA A 145 4.03 6.97 10.71
CA ALA A 145 3.87 5.69 11.41
C ALA A 145 3.16 4.63 10.56
N ILE A 146 2.17 5.04 9.74
CA ILE A 146 1.51 4.15 8.78
C ILE A 146 2.55 3.54 7.82
N ASN A 147 3.42 4.38 7.27
CA ASN A 147 4.40 3.94 6.28
C ASN A 147 5.54 3.11 6.91
N ILE A 148 5.93 3.40 8.15
CA ILE A 148 6.86 2.53 8.88
C ILE A 148 6.24 1.13 9.04
N GLY A 149 4.99 1.02 9.49
CA GLY A 149 4.30 -0.27 9.60
C GLY A 149 4.22 -1.00 8.25
N ALA A 150 3.88 -0.28 7.18
CA ALA A 150 3.79 -0.82 5.83
C ALA A 150 5.15 -1.30 5.28
N MET A 151 6.26 -0.64 5.63
CA MET A 151 7.61 -1.01 5.21
C MET A 151 8.07 -2.36 5.78
N TYR A 152 7.68 -2.67 7.03
CA TYR A 152 8.03 -3.94 7.66
C TYR A 152 7.12 -5.11 7.25
N ALA A 153 5.93 -4.82 6.76
CA ALA A 153 4.90 -5.81 6.46
C ALA A 153 5.32 -6.87 5.41
N PRO A 154 5.88 -6.52 4.24
CA PRO A 154 6.34 -7.51 3.27
C PRO A 154 7.46 -8.41 3.80
N THR A 155 8.38 -7.84 4.59
CA THR A 155 9.44 -8.62 5.25
C THR A 155 8.88 -9.65 6.23
N ALA A 156 7.86 -9.28 7.02
CA ALA A 156 7.21 -10.21 7.93
C ALA A 156 6.53 -11.36 7.16
N ALA A 157 5.83 -11.05 6.07
CA ALA A 157 5.24 -12.05 5.19
C ALA A 157 6.29 -12.99 4.58
N THR A 158 7.40 -12.44 4.07
CA THR A 158 8.51 -13.20 3.50
C THR A 158 9.13 -14.14 4.53
N LYS A 159 9.48 -13.65 5.71
CA LYS A 159 10.07 -14.46 6.78
C LYS A 159 9.15 -15.59 7.23
N MET A 160 7.83 -15.35 7.25
CA MET A 160 6.86 -16.38 7.57
C MET A 160 6.80 -17.46 6.47
N THR A 161 6.86 -17.04 5.20
CA THR A 161 6.91 -17.98 4.06
C THR A 161 8.16 -18.86 4.12
N ASP A 162 9.34 -18.26 4.29
CA ASP A 162 10.62 -18.97 4.38
C ASP A 162 10.65 -19.94 5.56
N TRP A 163 10.21 -19.47 6.73
CA TRP A 163 10.18 -20.29 7.94
C TRP A 163 9.27 -21.51 7.80
N MET A 164 8.10 -21.31 7.20
CA MET A 164 7.12 -22.38 7.08
C MET A 164 7.55 -23.43 6.04
N LEU A 165 8.00 -23.00 4.86
CA LEU A 165 8.53 -23.92 3.84
C LEU A 165 9.78 -24.65 4.35
N GLY A 166 10.66 -23.95 5.07
CA GLY A 166 11.87 -24.55 5.65
C GLY A 166 11.60 -25.70 6.61
N LYS A 167 10.46 -25.73 7.33
CA LYS A 167 10.05 -26.88 8.16
C LYS A 167 9.85 -28.16 7.39
N TYR A 168 9.52 -28.05 6.09
CA TYR A 168 9.28 -29.19 5.21
C TYR A 168 10.46 -29.43 4.25
N ASN A 169 11.62 -28.78 4.51
CA ASN A 169 12.80 -28.80 3.63
C ASN A 169 12.48 -28.31 2.21
N LEU A 170 11.51 -27.40 2.07
CA LEU A 170 11.14 -26.75 0.83
C LEU A 170 11.63 -25.28 0.85
N PHE A 171 11.86 -24.73 -0.32
CA PHE A 171 12.12 -23.31 -0.51
C PHE A 171 11.17 -22.71 -1.56
N TYR A 172 10.97 -21.40 -1.49
CA TYR A 172 10.09 -20.71 -2.40
C TYR A 172 10.66 -20.74 -3.82
N GLU A 173 9.84 -21.19 -4.76
CA GLU A 173 10.11 -21.15 -6.20
C GLU A 173 8.88 -20.65 -6.95
N SER A 174 9.03 -19.56 -7.69
CA SER A 174 7.93 -18.81 -8.29
C SER A 174 7.14 -19.60 -9.34
N GLN A 175 7.80 -20.50 -10.06
CA GLN A 175 7.19 -21.27 -11.15
C GLN A 175 6.38 -22.48 -10.66
N ILE A 176 6.75 -23.06 -9.51
CA ILE A 176 6.14 -24.32 -9.05
C ILE A 176 4.63 -24.24 -8.92
N PRO A 177 4.00 -23.21 -8.31
CA PRO A 177 2.55 -23.19 -8.15
C PRO A 177 1.78 -23.30 -9.47
N ALA A 178 2.20 -22.53 -10.48
CA ALA A 178 1.54 -22.54 -11.79
C ALA A 178 1.71 -23.89 -12.50
N LEU A 179 2.93 -24.42 -12.54
CA LEU A 179 3.25 -25.72 -13.16
C LEU A 179 2.56 -26.87 -12.43
N ALA A 180 2.50 -26.83 -11.09
CA ALA A 180 1.82 -27.84 -10.28
C ALA A 180 0.31 -27.87 -10.56
N HIS A 181 -0.35 -26.72 -10.67
CA HIS A 181 -1.75 -26.66 -11.07
C HIS A 181 -1.98 -27.18 -12.48
N GLN A 182 -1.11 -26.83 -13.45
CA GLN A 182 -1.18 -27.40 -14.82
C GLN A 182 -1.04 -28.92 -14.79
N PHE A 183 -0.10 -29.45 -14.00
CA PHE A 183 0.12 -30.89 -13.87
C PHE A 183 -1.11 -31.60 -13.27
N LEU A 184 -1.63 -31.12 -12.15
CA LEU A 184 -2.78 -31.72 -11.46
C LEU A 184 -4.07 -31.64 -12.29
N ASN A 185 -4.22 -30.59 -13.11
CA ASN A 185 -5.37 -30.44 -14.02
C ASN A 185 -5.19 -31.17 -15.36
N GLY A 186 -4.04 -31.78 -15.61
CA GLY A 186 -3.75 -32.50 -16.86
C GLY A 186 -3.54 -31.60 -18.08
N THR A 187 -3.25 -30.32 -17.88
CA THR A 187 -3.07 -29.31 -18.95
C THR A 187 -1.59 -28.94 -19.19
N ILE A 188 -0.67 -29.62 -18.52
CA ILE A 188 0.77 -29.33 -18.60
C ILE A 188 1.36 -29.76 -19.96
N SER A 189 2.17 -28.90 -20.57
CA SER A 189 2.95 -29.25 -21.77
C SER A 189 4.12 -30.18 -21.45
N ALA A 190 4.71 -30.82 -22.49
CA ALA A 190 5.87 -31.70 -22.29
C ALA A 190 7.07 -30.91 -21.74
N GLU A 191 7.30 -29.71 -22.25
CA GLU A 191 8.37 -28.79 -21.84
C GLU A 191 8.22 -28.38 -20.38
N ASN A 192 7.02 -28.01 -19.98
CA ASN A 192 6.70 -27.63 -18.61
C ASN A 192 6.78 -28.80 -17.63
N LYS A 193 6.44 -30.03 -18.08
CA LYS A 193 6.59 -31.23 -17.27
C LYS A 193 8.05 -31.55 -16.98
N GLU A 194 8.93 -31.35 -17.96
CA GLU A 194 10.38 -31.49 -17.78
C GLU A 194 10.93 -30.43 -16.81
N ALA A 195 10.51 -29.18 -16.99
CA ALA A 195 10.87 -28.10 -16.07
C ALA A 195 10.41 -28.38 -14.64
N LEU A 196 9.18 -28.85 -14.46
CA LEU A 196 8.65 -29.22 -13.14
C LEU A 196 9.43 -30.36 -12.49
N ALA A 197 9.88 -31.36 -13.27
CA ALA A 197 10.72 -32.45 -12.76
C ALA A 197 12.09 -31.96 -12.30
N ALA A 198 12.69 -31.02 -13.03
CA ALA A 198 13.93 -30.37 -12.60
C ALA A 198 13.76 -29.59 -11.29
N LEU A 199 12.65 -28.85 -11.16
CA LEU A 199 12.32 -28.10 -9.93
C LEU A 199 12.05 -29.04 -8.75
N GLN A 200 11.35 -30.18 -8.96
CA GLN A 200 11.16 -31.20 -7.92
C GLN A 200 12.51 -31.72 -7.42
N SER A 201 13.43 -32.04 -8.35
CA SER A 201 14.77 -32.50 -8.01
C SER A 201 15.56 -31.44 -7.24
N ALA A 202 15.47 -30.16 -7.64
CA ALA A 202 16.09 -29.04 -6.96
C ALA A 202 15.58 -28.86 -5.52
N GLN A 203 14.28 -29.14 -5.29
CA GLN A 203 13.69 -29.14 -3.94
C GLN A 203 14.10 -30.34 -3.09
N GLY A 204 14.82 -31.33 -3.66
CA GLY A 204 15.21 -32.55 -2.97
C GLY A 204 14.04 -33.49 -2.64
N PHE A 205 12.90 -33.34 -3.32
CA PHE A 205 11.71 -34.14 -3.06
C PHE A 205 11.78 -35.50 -3.77
N THR A 206 11.67 -36.60 -3.01
CA THR A 206 11.86 -37.98 -3.51
C THR A 206 10.56 -38.72 -3.83
N GLY A 207 9.38 -38.10 -3.65
CA GLY A 207 8.07 -38.68 -3.97
C GLY A 207 7.71 -38.60 -5.46
N ASP A 208 6.54 -39.10 -5.82
CA ASP A 208 5.98 -38.93 -7.16
C ASP A 208 5.60 -37.47 -7.45
N MET A 209 5.46 -37.14 -8.72
CA MET A 209 5.19 -35.77 -9.16
C MET A 209 3.85 -35.23 -8.63
N ALA A 210 2.80 -36.07 -8.59
CA ALA A 210 1.50 -35.62 -8.10
C ALA A 210 1.55 -35.27 -6.61
N THR A 211 2.21 -36.13 -5.81
CA THR A 211 2.44 -35.88 -4.38
C THR A 211 3.30 -34.62 -4.17
N PHE A 212 4.34 -34.41 -4.99
CA PHE A 212 5.14 -33.19 -4.93
C PHE A 212 4.29 -31.94 -5.17
N CYS A 213 3.51 -31.92 -6.26
CA CYS A 213 2.66 -30.79 -6.63
C CYS A 213 1.65 -30.45 -5.54
N SER A 214 0.93 -31.45 -5.04
CA SER A 214 -0.07 -31.25 -3.99
C SER A 214 0.55 -30.78 -2.68
N THR A 215 1.68 -31.38 -2.28
CA THR A 215 2.40 -31.01 -1.05
C THR A 215 2.93 -29.58 -1.15
N TYR A 216 3.54 -29.20 -2.26
CA TYR A 216 4.09 -27.85 -2.42
C TYR A 216 2.99 -26.79 -2.37
N ILE A 217 1.89 -26.98 -3.11
CA ILE A 217 0.72 -26.07 -3.08
C ILE A 217 0.15 -25.97 -1.66
N GLU A 218 -0.02 -27.10 -0.97
CA GLU A 218 -0.54 -27.15 0.39
C GLU A 218 0.38 -26.36 1.35
N LYS A 219 1.70 -26.64 1.35
CA LYS A 219 2.63 -26.03 2.30
C LYS A 219 2.89 -24.55 2.01
N LEU A 220 2.92 -24.15 0.74
CA LEU A 220 2.99 -22.72 0.39
C LEU A 220 1.70 -21.99 0.77
N SER A 221 0.54 -22.59 0.55
CA SER A 221 -0.75 -22.01 0.96
C SER A 221 -0.84 -21.87 2.48
N GLU A 222 -0.39 -22.89 3.22
CA GLU A 222 -0.28 -22.87 4.67
C GLU A 222 0.66 -21.75 5.15
N ALA A 223 1.80 -21.56 4.48
CA ALA A 223 2.74 -20.48 4.77
C ALA A 223 2.07 -19.09 4.63
N TYR A 224 1.26 -18.90 3.59
CA TYR A 224 0.49 -17.67 3.41
C TYR A 224 -0.61 -17.51 4.48
N ASN A 225 -1.30 -18.57 4.87
CA ASN A 225 -2.26 -18.53 5.97
C ASN A 225 -1.59 -18.06 7.27
N TYR A 226 -0.41 -18.57 7.61
CA TYR A 226 0.36 -18.07 8.76
C TYR A 226 0.81 -16.61 8.58
N GLY A 227 1.14 -16.21 7.36
CA GLY A 227 1.40 -14.79 7.03
C GLY A 227 0.20 -13.89 7.38
N PHE A 228 -1.02 -14.33 7.08
CA PHE A 228 -2.25 -13.63 7.51
C PHE A 228 -2.42 -13.65 9.04
N GLY A 229 -1.95 -14.71 9.71
CA GLY A 229 -1.95 -14.80 11.17
C GLY A 229 -1.08 -13.74 11.85
N VAL A 230 -0.02 -13.27 11.19
CA VAL A 230 0.79 -12.15 11.68
C VAL A 230 -0.05 -10.87 11.84
N ALA A 231 -1.05 -10.67 10.96
CA ALA A 231 -2.00 -9.56 11.10
C ALA A 231 -2.84 -9.66 12.38
N CYS A 232 -3.22 -10.88 12.79
CA CYS A 232 -3.95 -11.10 14.05
C CYS A 232 -3.11 -10.64 15.24
N ILE A 233 -1.82 -11.00 15.29
CA ILE A 233 -0.91 -10.60 16.37
C ILE A 233 -0.80 -9.08 16.44
N SER A 234 -0.63 -8.42 15.30
CA SER A 234 -0.53 -6.96 15.24
C SER A 234 -1.81 -6.27 15.73
N LEU A 235 -2.99 -6.82 15.43
CA LEU A 235 -4.27 -6.29 15.91
C LEU A 235 -4.47 -6.53 17.41
N ILE A 236 -4.02 -7.66 17.97
CA ILE A 236 -4.03 -7.91 19.41
C ILE A 236 -3.19 -6.85 20.13
N ILE A 237 -1.98 -6.58 19.64
CA ILE A 237 -1.10 -5.53 20.19
C ILE A 237 -1.79 -4.16 20.09
N SER A 238 -2.37 -3.83 18.92
CA SER A 238 -3.11 -2.59 18.71
C SER A 238 -4.29 -2.44 19.67
N MET A 239 -5.04 -3.52 19.90
CA MET A 239 -6.17 -3.55 20.83
C MET A 239 -5.71 -3.39 22.28
N ALA A 240 -4.63 -4.08 22.68
CA ALA A 240 -4.06 -3.97 24.02
C ALA A 240 -3.62 -2.52 24.33
N ILE A 241 -2.93 -1.88 23.38
CA ILE A 241 -2.56 -0.46 23.47
C ILE A 241 -3.80 0.42 23.56
N TYR A 242 -4.84 0.16 22.76
CA TYR A 242 -6.09 0.91 22.79
C TYR A 242 -6.78 0.81 24.13
N MET A 243 -6.91 -0.38 24.69
CA MET A 243 -7.57 -0.60 25.98
C MET A 243 -6.78 0.02 27.13
N GLY A 244 -5.45 -0.11 27.11
CA GLY A 244 -4.57 0.45 28.14
C GLY A 244 -4.61 1.98 28.22
N PHE A 245 -4.79 2.65 27.09
CA PHE A 245 -4.83 4.11 27.02
C PHE A 245 -6.23 4.70 26.81
N ARG A 246 -7.29 3.90 26.93
CA ARG A 246 -8.67 4.33 26.66
C ARG A 246 -9.11 5.54 27.50
N SER A 247 -8.63 5.65 28.72
CA SER A 247 -8.94 6.77 29.62
C SER A 247 -8.49 8.12 29.07
N THR A 248 -7.39 8.15 28.30
CA THR A 248 -6.83 9.38 27.72
C THR A 248 -7.61 9.90 26.51
N PHE A 249 -8.50 9.08 25.91
CA PHE A 249 -9.26 9.44 24.68
C PHE A 249 -10.74 9.74 24.92
N LYS A 250 -11.25 9.56 26.13
CA LYS A 250 -12.69 9.76 26.40
C LYS A 250 -13.21 11.13 25.99
N HIS A 251 -12.37 12.15 26.06
CA HIS A 251 -12.70 13.52 25.67
C HIS A 251 -12.71 13.76 24.13
N ALA A 252 -12.07 12.88 23.35
CA ALA A 252 -12.05 12.94 21.89
C ALA A 252 -13.20 12.13 21.24
N ASP A 253 -13.91 11.30 22.03
CA ASP A 253 -15.08 10.53 21.60
C ASP A 253 -16.35 11.39 21.68
N VAL A 254 -16.33 12.55 21.02
CA VAL A 254 -17.44 13.51 20.99
C VAL A 254 -18.31 13.23 19.79
N ASN A 255 -19.62 13.02 20.02
CA ASN A 255 -20.60 12.85 18.94
C ASN A 255 -20.68 14.12 18.09
N THR A 256 -20.84 13.96 16.77
CA THR A 256 -20.92 15.07 15.79
C THR A 256 -21.96 16.14 16.19
N LYS A 257 -23.04 15.77 16.87
CA LYS A 257 -24.04 16.72 17.40
C LYS A 257 -23.47 17.67 18.47
N GLN A 258 -22.53 17.21 19.27
CA GLN A 258 -21.85 18.04 20.28
C GLN A 258 -20.75 18.90 19.66
N ALA A 259 -20.07 18.38 18.63
CA ALA A 259 -19.08 19.14 17.87
C ALA A 259 -19.73 20.25 17.01
N GLN A 260 -20.90 20.01 16.44
CA GLN A 260 -21.67 21.02 15.68
C GLN A 260 -22.25 22.13 16.57
N ALA A 261 -22.57 21.87 17.81
CA ALA A 261 -23.05 22.88 18.75
C ALA A 261 -22.01 23.93 19.13
N SER A 262 -20.72 23.68 18.86
CA SER A 262 -19.60 24.59 19.14
C SER A 262 -19.10 25.38 17.92
N HIS A 263 -19.71 25.23 16.75
CA HIS A 263 -19.27 25.92 15.53
C HIS A 263 -20.08 27.20 15.29
N ALA A 264 -19.36 28.28 14.94
CA ALA A 264 -19.92 29.56 14.52
C ALA A 264 -20.83 29.41 13.28
N PRO A 265 -21.80 30.33 13.04
CA PRO A 265 -22.68 30.30 11.87
C PRO A 265 -21.85 30.11 10.59
N GLN A 266 -22.15 29.07 9.82
CA GLN A 266 -21.49 28.84 8.55
C GLN A 266 -21.99 29.87 7.53
N GLU A 267 -21.05 30.54 6.83
CA GLU A 267 -21.39 31.40 5.69
C GLU A 267 -22.15 30.58 4.64
N GLU A 268 -23.37 30.98 4.32
CA GLU A 268 -24.17 30.38 3.26
C GLU A 268 -23.65 30.86 1.89
N LEU A 269 -23.03 29.93 1.15
CA LEU A 269 -22.62 30.19 -0.22
C LEU A 269 -23.85 30.30 -1.14
N SER A 270 -23.74 31.12 -2.17
CA SER A 270 -24.79 31.18 -3.21
C SER A 270 -24.97 29.83 -3.91
N PRO A 271 -26.16 29.51 -4.43
CA PRO A 271 -26.38 28.27 -5.18
C PRO A 271 -25.46 28.11 -6.39
N ALA A 272 -25.06 29.21 -7.03
CA ALA A 272 -24.15 29.23 -8.17
C ALA A 272 -22.71 28.84 -7.74
N GLU A 273 -22.20 29.43 -6.66
CA GLU A 273 -20.89 29.08 -6.10
C GLU A 273 -20.83 27.65 -5.57
N THR A 274 -21.90 27.20 -4.90
CA THR A 274 -22.03 25.80 -4.44
C THR A 274 -21.92 24.84 -5.61
N LYS A 275 -22.66 25.08 -6.71
CA LYS A 275 -22.59 24.26 -7.92
C LYS A 275 -21.22 24.29 -8.56
N GLN A 276 -20.58 25.46 -8.63
CA GLN A 276 -19.22 25.61 -9.20
C GLN A 276 -18.19 24.80 -8.41
N ARG A 277 -18.21 24.85 -7.08
CA ARG A 277 -17.30 24.12 -6.19
C ARG A 277 -17.52 22.60 -6.28
N ILE A 278 -18.76 22.14 -6.26
CA ILE A 278 -19.08 20.71 -6.42
C ILE A 278 -18.60 20.22 -7.79
N THR A 279 -18.85 20.98 -8.87
CA THR A 279 -18.39 20.60 -10.22
C THR A 279 -16.85 20.50 -10.27
N ALA A 280 -16.13 21.45 -9.67
CA ALA A 280 -14.68 21.41 -9.60
C ALA A 280 -14.17 20.15 -8.88
N LEU A 281 -14.80 19.77 -7.76
CA LEU A 281 -14.44 18.55 -7.01
C LEU A 281 -14.70 17.28 -7.82
N LEU A 282 -15.86 17.18 -8.50
CA LEU A 282 -16.18 16.03 -9.34
C LEU A 282 -15.19 15.87 -10.51
N LEU A 283 -14.72 16.95 -11.11
CA LEU A 283 -13.69 16.93 -12.15
C LEU A 283 -12.34 16.43 -11.61
N VAL A 284 -11.96 16.83 -10.39
CA VAL A 284 -10.75 16.32 -9.74
C VAL A 284 -10.91 14.83 -9.39
N PHE A 285 -12.08 14.41 -8.90
CA PHE A 285 -12.37 13.01 -8.61
C PHE A 285 -12.22 12.12 -9.85
N ALA A 286 -12.67 12.60 -11.02
CA ALA A 286 -12.50 11.88 -12.28
C ALA A 286 -11.02 11.62 -12.65
N VAL A 287 -10.11 12.52 -12.27
CA VAL A 287 -8.66 12.31 -12.47
C VAL A 287 -8.08 11.34 -11.43
N VAL A 288 -8.49 11.52 -10.18
CA VAL A 288 -7.95 10.74 -9.05
C VAL A 288 -8.25 9.25 -9.17
N LEU A 289 -9.40 8.86 -9.72
CA LEU A 289 -9.70 7.45 -9.92
C LEU A 289 -8.70 6.74 -10.85
N PHE A 290 -8.20 7.41 -11.91
CA PHE A 290 -7.17 6.85 -12.79
C PHE A 290 -5.80 6.77 -12.12
N PHE A 291 -5.49 7.69 -11.20
CA PHE A 291 -4.29 7.58 -10.38
C PHE A 291 -4.33 6.31 -9.53
N TRP A 292 -5.40 6.07 -8.80
CA TRP A 292 -5.51 4.90 -7.93
C TRP A 292 -5.58 3.59 -8.71
N MET A 293 -6.20 3.59 -9.90
CA MET A 293 -6.14 2.48 -10.83
C MET A 293 -4.70 2.13 -11.23
N ALA A 294 -3.88 3.13 -11.52
CA ALA A 294 -2.48 2.95 -11.86
C ALA A 294 -1.63 2.58 -10.65
N PHE A 295 -1.78 3.27 -9.55
CA PHE A 295 -0.96 3.11 -8.34
C PHE A 295 -1.11 1.73 -7.69
N HIS A 296 -2.33 1.21 -7.58
CA HIS A 296 -2.57 -0.09 -6.95
C HIS A 296 -2.20 -1.30 -7.82
N GLN A 297 -1.61 -1.07 -9.00
CA GLN A 297 -0.89 -2.13 -9.72
C GLN A 297 0.30 -2.68 -8.92
N ASN A 298 0.79 -1.96 -7.93
CA ASN A 298 1.86 -2.40 -7.03
C ASN A 298 1.55 -3.72 -6.32
N GLY A 299 0.31 -3.96 -5.93
CA GLY A 299 -0.13 -5.22 -5.30
C GLY A 299 -0.63 -6.27 -6.29
N LEU A 300 -0.70 -5.97 -7.58
CA LEU A 300 -1.25 -6.84 -8.61
C LEU A 300 -0.23 -7.10 -9.73
N THR A 301 -0.30 -6.38 -10.83
CA THR A 301 0.51 -6.66 -12.02
C THR A 301 2.01 -6.40 -11.82
N MET A 302 2.39 -5.43 -10.99
CA MET A 302 3.79 -5.25 -10.60
C MET A 302 4.29 -6.40 -9.72
N THR A 303 3.44 -7.00 -8.89
CA THR A 303 3.77 -8.21 -8.13
C THR A 303 3.91 -9.43 -9.05
N PHE A 304 3.06 -9.56 -10.08
CA PHE A 304 3.21 -10.59 -11.10
C PHE A 304 4.52 -10.40 -11.90
N PHE A 305 4.85 -9.16 -12.27
CA PHE A 305 6.12 -8.84 -12.92
C PHE A 305 7.33 -9.18 -12.03
N ALA A 306 7.24 -8.86 -10.74
CA ALA A 306 8.28 -9.22 -9.76
C ALA A 306 8.49 -10.73 -9.67
N ARG A 307 7.42 -11.53 -9.77
CA ARG A 307 7.46 -12.98 -9.69
C ARG A 307 7.99 -13.63 -10.97
N ASP A 308 7.50 -13.18 -12.12
CA ASP A 308 7.68 -13.91 -13.38
C ASP A 308 8.86 -13.40 -14.22
N TYR A 309 9.24 -12.12 -14.07
CA TYR A 309 10.20 -11.45 -14.96
C TYR A 309 11.36 -10.78 -14.25
N THR A 310 11.38 -10.76 -12.93
CA THR A 310 12.46 -10.09 -12.18
C THR A 310 13.40 -11.11 -11.56
N ALA A 311 14.70 -10.84 -11.61
CA ALA A 311 15.69 -11.68 -10.98
C ALA A 311 15.35 -11.91 -9.49
N ASN A 312 15.35 -13.17 -9.09
CA ASN A 312 15.04 -13.60 -7.72
C ASN A 312 16.28 -13.63 -6.80
N GLN A 313 17.44 -13.21 -7.32
CA GLN A 313 18.68 -13.09 -6.57
C GLN A 313 19.35 -11.77 -6.89
N VAL A 314 19.92 -11.15 -5.88
CA VAL A 314 20.69 -9.90 -5.99
C VAL A 314 22.06 -10.02 -5.35
N THR A 315 23.01 -9.27 -5.94
CA THR A 315 24.40 -9.16 -5.48
C THR A 315 24.77 -7.69 -5.32
N GLY A 316 25.96 -7.42 -4.83
CA GLY A 316 26.50 -6.05 -4.74
C GLY A 316 25.64 -5.14 -3.85
N LEU A 317 25.49 -3.89 -4.25
CA LEU A 317 24.75 -2.86 -3.48
C LEU A 317 23.22 -3.09 -3.46
N ASP A 318 22.68 -3.79 -4.44
CA ASP A 318 21.24 -4.05 -4.51
C ASP A 318 20.74 -4.83 -3.28
N ARG A 319 21.62 -5.64 -2.65
CA ARG A 319 21.32 -6.38 -1.40
C ARG A 319 20.82 -5.47 -0.27
N ILE A 320 21.28 -4.21 -0.23
CA ILE A 320 20.89 -3.25 0.81
C ILE A 320 19.37 -3.02 0.79
N GLY A 321 18.79 -2.90 -0.40
CA GLY A 321 17.36 -2.62 -0.59
C GLY A 321 16.42 -3.73 -0.15
N PHE A 322 16.90 -4.96 -0.02
CA PHE A 322 16.07 -6.13 0.31
C PHE A 322 16.17 -6.58 1.76
N ASP A 323 16.75 -5.77 2.62
CA ASP A 323 16.74 -5.95 4.07
C ASP A 323 16.11 -4.72 4.75
N VAL A 324 15.00 -4.94 5.46
CA VAL A 324 14.22 -3.85 6.08
C VAL A 324 15.00 -3.09 7.17
N ILE A 325 15.98 -3.75 7.81
CA ILE A 325 16.83 -3.08 8.81
C ILE A 325 17.78 -2.11 8.10
N ASN A 326 18.33 -2.49 6.94
CA ASN A 326 19.14 -1.59 6.12
C ASN A 326 18.33 -0.38 5.66
N LEU A 327 17.09 -0.59 5.21
CA LEU A 327 16.18 0.49 4.85
C LEU A 327 15.90 1.41 6.05
N THR A 328 15.73 0.86 7.24
CA THR A 328 15.55 1.63 8.48
C THR A 328 16.78 2.47 8.81
N LEU A 329 17.98 1.90 8.68
CA LEU A 329 19.23 2.65 8.89
C LEU A 329 19.39 3.78 7.87
N LEU A 330 19.00 3.57 6.62
CA LEU A 330 18.95 4.62 5.59
C LEU A 330 17.95 5.74 5.97
N VAL A 331 16.76 5.38 6.44
CA VAL A 331 15.78 6.36 6.93
C VAL A 331 16.36 7.20 8.07
N ILE A 332 16.98 6.56 9.06
CA ILE A 332 17.62 7.25 10.20
C ILE A 332 18.73 8.19 9.70
N ALA A 333 19.55 7.76 8.76
CA ALA A 333 20.62 8.57 8.19
C ALA A 333 20.08 9.80 7.43
N VAL A 334 19.02 9.63 6.64
CA VAL A 334 18.37 10.73 5.90
C VAL A 334 17.77 11.75 6.87
N TYR A 335 16.98 11.31 7.85
CA TYR A 335 16.39 12.21 8.84
C TYR A 335 17.45 12.88 9.72
N GLY A 336 18.52 12.17 10.08
CA GLY A 336 19.66 12.75 10.77
C GLY A 336 20.35 13.84 9.96
N GLY A 337 20.54 13.64 8.65
CA GLY A 337 21.07 14.65 7.74
C GLY A 337 20.20 15.90 7.67
N PHE A 338 18.88 15.74 7.55
CA PHE A 338 17.93 16.86 7.61
C PHE A 338 17.95 17.56 8.98
N ALA A 339 18.03 16.81 10.08
CA ALA A 339 18.12 17.37 11.42
C ALA A 339 19.40 18.22 11.62
N ILE A 340 20.54 17.81 11.05
CA ILE A 340 21.78 18.62 11.04
C ILE A 340 21.54 19.94 10.33
N ALA A 341 20.89 19.93 9.17
CA ALA A 341 20.63 21.12 8.36
C ALA A 341 19.64 22.08 9.02
N GLN A 342 18.60 21.54 9.69
CA GLN A 342 17.51 22.33 10.29
C GLN A 342 17.76 22.77 11.73
N SER A 343 18.69 22.13 12.45
CA SER A 343 18.94 22.45 13.85
C SER A 343 19.59 23.84 14.00
N THR A 344 19.02 24.64 14.90
CA THR A 344 19.55 25.96 15.26
C THR A 344 20.59 25.89 16.37
N THR A 345 20.66 24.80 17.14
CA THR A 345 21.56 24.61 18.27
C THR A 345 22.75 23.74 17.92
N SER A 346 23.95 24.13 18.41
CA SER A 346 25.18 23.32 18.23
C SER A 346 24.99 21.89 18.80
N LYS A 347 24.38 21.76 19.98
CA LYS A 347 24.08 20.45 20.60
C LYS A 347 23.17 19.59 19.72
N GLY A 348 22.13 20.17 19.12
CA GLY A 348 21.23 19.47 18.21
C GLY A 348 21.96 18.95 16.96
N LYS A 349 22.81 19.79 16.34
CA LYS A 349 23.65 19.38 15.20
C LYS A 349 24.59 18.22 15.56
N THR A 350 25.24 18.30 16.71
CA THR A 350 26.16 17.24 17.18
C THR A 350 25.42 15.92 17.40
N ILE A 351 24.29 15.92 18.09
CA ILE A 351 23.48 14.71 18.33
C ILE A 351 23.03 14.12 17.00
N ALA A 352 22.47 14.95 16.11
CA ALA A 352 22.03 14.49 14.78
C ALA A 352 23.20 13.94 13.95
N GLY A 353 24.38 14.57 14.03
CA GLY A 353 25.60 14.08 13.38
C GLY A 353 26.04 12.71 13.90
N ILE A 354 26.06 12.51 15.21
CA ILE A 354 26.39 11.25 15.86
C ILE A 354 25.42 10.14 15.41
N VAL A 355 24.12 10.42 15.43
CA VAL A 355 23.08 9.47 15.01
C VAL A 355 23.25 9.10 13.53
N THR A 356 23.50 10.08 12.66
CA THR A 356 23.71 9.83 11.22
C THR A 356 24.93 8.94 10.98
N VAL A 357 26.08 9.28 11.61
CA VAL A 357 27.32 8.50 11.47
C VAL A 357 27.15 7.09 12.03
N ALA A 358 26.50 6.94 13.18
CA ALA A 358 26.21 5.63 13.79
C ALA A 358 25.33 4.77 12.88
N ALA A 359 24.28 5.36 12.26
CA ALA A 359 23.41 4.64 11.33
C ALA A 359 24.17 4.18 10.08
N LEU A 360 25.00 5.05 9.48
CA LEU A 360 25.80 4.71 8.30
C LEU A 360 26.88 3.67 8.62
N ALA A 361 27.51 3.76 9.80
CA ALA A 361 28.50 2.77 10.26
C ALA A 361 27.83 1.40 10.47
N ALA A 362 26.66 1.38 11.14
CA ALA A 362 25.88 0.15 11.32
C ALA A 362 25.45 -0.46 9.98
N LEU A 363 25.03 0.35 9.00
CA LEU A 363 24.71 -0.08 7.65
C LEU A 363 25.93 -0.71 6.96
N GLY A 364 27.10 -0.08 7.06
CA GLY A 364 28.35 -0.61 6.48
C GLY A 364 28.77 -1.94 7.09
N ILE A 365 28.73 -2.06 8.43
CA ILE A 365 29.04 -3.30 9.15
C ILE A 365 28.07 -4.41 8.73
N LYS A 366 26.77 -4.10 8.70
CA LYS A 366 25.74 -5.06 8.30
C LYS A 366 25.89 -5.49 6.85
N TYR A 367 26.19 -4.56 5.94
CA TYR A 367 26.44 -4.86 4.53
C TYR A 367 27.61 -5.84 4.34
N MET A 368 28.70 -5.65 5.08
CA MET A 368 29.86 -6.56 5.03
C MET A 368 29.55 -7.95 5.60
N ALA A 369 28.59 -8.05 6.52
CA ALA A 369 28.16 -9.32 7.10
C ALA A 369 27.08 -10.04 6.27
N MET A 370 26.51 -9.39 5.23
CA MET A 370 25.49 -10.01 4.38
C MET A 370 26.09 -11.06 3.44
N PRO A 371 25.36 -12.14 3.12
CA PRO A 371 25.76 -13.09 2.08
C PRO A 371 26.03 -12.38 0.75
N GLU A 372 26.93 -12.90 -0.08
CA GLU A 372 27.23 -12.32 -1.41
C GLU A 372 26.01 -12.25 -2.31
N THR A 373 25.11 -13.22 -2.18
CA THR A 373 23.84 -13.30 -2.91
C THR A 373 22.69 -13.37 -1.92
N VAL A 374 21.64 -12.55 -2.15
CA VAL A 374 20.40 -12.55 -1.37
C VAL A 374 19.25 -12.96 -2.28
N THR A 375 18.47 -13.94 -1.84
CA THR A 375 17.24 -14.37 -2.53
C THR A 375 16.11 -13.41 -2.22
N ILE A 376 15.33 -13.04 -3.25
CA ILE A 376 14.23 -12.09 -3.16
C ILE A 376 12.91 -12.82 -3.45
N LEU A 377 11.91 -12.60 -2.61
CA LEU A 377 10.54 -13.02 -2.89
C LEU A 377 9.74 -11.84 -3.49
N PRO A 378 8.76 -12.11 -4.37
CA PRO A 378 8.05 -11.06 -5.11
C PRO A 378 7.39 -10.01 -4.20
N GLN A 379 6.82 -10.43 -3.09
CA GLN A 379 6.15 -9.54 -2.13
C GLN A 379 7.09 -8.53 -1.49
N THR A 380 8.40 -8.79 -1.45
CA THR A 380 9.39 -7.90 -0.83
C THR A 380 9.47 -6.55 -1.56
N PHE A 381 9.18 -6.49 -2.86
CA PHE A 381 9.18 -5.24 -3.61
C PHE A 381 8.18 -4.21 -3.06
N GLN A 382 7.09 -4.64 -2.45
CA GLN A 382 6.08 -3.72 -1.93
C GLN A 382 6.59 -2.86 -0.76
N GLN A 383 7.72 -3.21 -0.12
CA GLN A 383 8.36 -2.38 0.92
C GLN A 383 8.95 -1.07 0.38
N PHE A 384 9.25 -0.99 -0.93
CA PHE A 384 9.87 0.20 -1.52
C PHE A 384 8.94 1.41 -1.53
N ASN A 385 7.65 1.25 -1.78
CA ASN A 385 6.73 2.38 -1.72
C ASN A 385 6.73 3.06 -0.34
N PRO A 386 6.40 2.39 0.79
CA PRO A 386 6.43 3.04 2.09
C PRO A 386 7.83 3.53 2.50
N PHE A 387 8.90 2.84 2.11
CA PHE A 387 10.26 3.31 2.33
C PHE A 387 10.49 4.66 1.62
N PHE A 388 10.16 4.75 0.34
CA PHE A 388 10.32 5.99 -0.42
C PHE A 388 9.37 7.08 0.07
N VAL A 389 8.15 6.77 0.54
CA VAL A 389 7.28 7.78 1.19
C VAL A 389 8.01 8.42 2.37
N VAL A 390 8.62 7.61 3.25
CA VAL A 390 9.32 8.12 4.44
C VAL A 390 10.54 8.94 4.04
N VAL A 391 11.35 8.46 3.10
CA VAL A 391 12.59 9.14 2.67
C VAL A 391 12.32 10.40 1.85
N LEU A 392 11.33 10.38 0.95
CA LEU A 392 11.04 11.51 0.05
C LEU A 392 10.17 12.59 0.70
N THR A 393 9.47 12.30 1.79
CA THR A 393 8.64 13.31 2.49
C THR A 393 9.46 14.54 2.90
N PRO A 394 10.59 14.44 3.62
CA PRO A 394 11.39 15.62 3.96
C PRO A 394 11.97 16.30 2.72
N VAL A 395 12.35 15.56 1.68
CA VAL A 395 12.83 16.12 0.41
C VAL A 395 11.73 16.96 -0.25
N SER A 396 10.51 16.41 -0.34
CA SER A 396 9.33 17.09 -0.88
C SER A 396 9.02 18.38 -0.11
N LEU A 397 9.07 18.34 1.22
CA LEU A 397 8.85 19.51 2.08
C LEU A 397 9.89 20.62 1.82
N VAL A 398 11.16 20.26 1.64
CA VAL A 398 12.22 21.24 1.33
C VAL A 398 12.00 21.86 -0.06
N ILE A 399 11.68 21.03 -1.08
CA ILE A 399 11.43 21.53 -2.44
C ILE A 399 10.25 22.50 -2.45
N PHE A 400 9.10 22.10 -1.89
CA PHE A 400 7.91 22.95 -1.89
C PHE A 400 8.03 24.15 -0.97
N GLY A 401 8.70 24.01 0.18
CA GLY A 401 9.01 25.14 1.06
C GLY A 401 9.90 26.19 0.36
N TYR A 402 10.91 25.76 -0.38
CA TYR A 402 11.74 26.66 -1.18
C TYR A 402 10.94 27.38 -2.28
N LEU A 403 10.06 26.64 -2.98
CA LEU A 403 9.18 27.22 -4.00
C LEU A 403 8.16 28.19 -3.39
N ALA A 404 7.60 27.88 -2.22
CA ALA A 404 6.69 28.74 -1.48
C ALA A 404 7.36 30.05 -1.06
N ASN A 405 8.58 29.99 -0.53
CA ASN A 405 9.37 31.17 -0.18
C ASN A 405 9.64 32.08 -1.39
N LYS A 406 9.74 31.48 -2.59
CA LYS A 406 9.87 32.22 -3.86
C LYS A 406 8.54 32.62 -4.49
N LYS A 407 7.40 32.36 -3.85
CA LYS A 407 6.04 32.57 -4.39
C LYS A 407 5.82 31.84 -5.74
N LYS A 408 6.49 30.71 -5.93
CA LYS A 408 6.42 29.86 -7.15
C LYS A 408 5.87 28.47 -6.86
N GLU A 409 5.33 28.24 -5.66
CA GLU A 409 4.72 26.96 -5.32
C GLU A 409 3.51 26.68 -6.23
N PRO A 410 3.45 25.51 -6.90
CA PRO A 410 2.29 25.14 -7.71
C PRO A 410 1.03 25.01 -6.84
N SER A 411 -0.12 25.42 -7.38
CA SER A 411 -1.43 25.19 -6.73
C SER A 411 -1.69 23.69 -6.55
N ALA A 412 -2.61 23.33 -5.64
CA ALA A 412 -2.96 21.93 -5.39
C ALA A 412 -3.41 21.20 -6.68
N PRO A 413 -4.27 21.79 -7.55
CA PRO A 413 -4.59 21.18 -8.84
C PRO A 413 -3.37 20.96 -9.75
N ARG A 414 -2.42 21.91 -9.76
CA ARG A 414 -1.18 21.77 -10.56
C ARG A 414 -0.32 20.62 -10.04
N LYS A 415 -0.19 20.46 -8.73
CA LYS A 415 0.54 19.33 -8.13
C LYS A 415 -0.11 17.99 -8.50
N ILE A 416 -1.45 17.91 -8.54
CA ILE A 416 -2.17 16.72 -8.97
C ILE A 416 -1.84 16.40 -10.45
N GLY A 417 -1.91 17.39 -11.35
CA GLY A 417 -1.56 17.21 -12.76
C GLY A 417 -0.11 16.79 -12.97
N LEU A 418 0.84 17.39 -12.24
CA LEU A 418 2.26 17.00 -12.26
C LEU A 418 2.44 15.58 -11.72
N GLY A 419 1.72 15.19 -10.66
CA GLY A 419 1.73 13.84 -10.12
C GLY A 419 1.32 12.80 -11.17
N MET A 420 0.29 13.09 -11.98
CA MET A 420 -0.12 12.22 -13.09
C MET A 420 0.97 12.09 -14.18
N MET A 421 1.66 13.17 -14.54
CA MET A 421 2.79 13.12 -15.48
C MET A 421 3.94 12.28 -14.94
N ILE A 422 4.27 12.44 -13.67
CA ILE A 422 5.34 11.68 -13.02
C ILE A 422 4.96 10.20 -12.91
N ALA A 423 3.69 9.87 -12.64
CA ALA A 423 3.21 8.49 -12.66
C ALA A 423 3.38 7.85 -14.05
N ALA A 424 3.08 8.59 -15.12
CA ALA A 424 3.35 8.14 -16.48
C ALA A 424 4.84 7.84 -16.71
N CYS A 425 5.75 8.67 -16.19
CA CYS A 425 7.20 8.41 -16.25
C CYS A 425 7.59 7.14 -15.50
N GLY A 426 6.95 6.84 -14.35
CA GLY A 426 7.18 5.61 -13.60
C GLY A 426 6.83 4.37 -14.43
N PHE A 427 5.68 4.35 -15.07
CA PHE A 427 5.29 3.24 -15.95
C PHE A 427 6.10 3.19 -17.26
N LEU A 428 6.61 4.32 -17.74
CA LEU A 428 7.53 4.33 -18.89
C LEU A 428 8.84 3.57 -18.58
N ILE A 429 9.39 3.72 -17.36
CA ILE A 429 10.56 2.95 -16.91
C ILE A 429 10.26 1.45 -17.02
N LEU A 430 9.11 1.03 -16.53
CA LEU A 430 8.71 -0.38 -16.52
C LEU A 430 8.40 -0.89 -17.94
N ALA A 431 7.80 -0.05 -18.79
CA ALA A 431 7.56 -0.39 -20.20
C ALA A 431 8.88 -0.63 -20.96
N ILE A 432 9.87 0.24 -20.75
CA ILE A 432 11.21 0.06 -21.35
C ILE A 432 11.86 -1.22 -20.84
N GLY A 433 11.83 -1.47 -19.53
CA GLY A 433 12.38 -2.69 -18.92
C GLY A 433 11.67 -3.98 -19.33
N SER A 434 10.48 -3.87 -19.92
CA SER A 434 9.68 -5.01 -20.39
C SER A 434 9.80 -5.28 -21.90
N MET A 435 10.57 -4.49 -22.62
CA MET A 435 10.74 -4.69 -24.07
C MET A 435 11.44 -6.01 -24.36
N GLY A 436 10.88 -6.79 -25.28
CA GLY A 436 11.45 -8.06 -25.71
C GLY A 436 11.18 -9.23 -24.74
N LEU A 437 10.46 -9.03 -23.65
CA LEU A 437 10.06 -10.11 -22.76
C LEU A 437 8.89 -10.91 -23.37
N PRO A 438 8.82 -12.24 -23.12
CA PRO A 438 7.70 -13.06 -23.56
C PRO A 438 6.40 -12.60 -22.90
N THR A 439 5.27 -12.83 -23.55
CA THR A 439 3.97 -12.57 -22.93
C THR A 439 3.72 -13.56 -21.77
N PRO A 440 2.89 -13.21 -20.76
CA PRO A 440 2.55 -14.15 -19.70
C PRO A 440 1.94 -15.47 -20.20
N ASP A 441 1.13 -15.43 -21.27
CA ASP A 441 0.57 -16.65 -21.87
C ASP A 441 1.64 -17.51 -22.55
N ALA A 442 2.62 -16.89 -23.23
CA ALA A 442 3.75 -17.61 -23.79
C ALA A 442 4.60 -18.27 -22.70
N LEU A 443 4.85 -17.56 -21.61
CA LEU A 443 5.58 -18.08 -20.44
C LEU A 443 4.81 -19.21 -19.75
N ALA A 444 3.49 -19.11 -19.67
CA ALA A 444 2.63 -20.17 -19.11
C ALA A 444 2.63 -21.43 -19.99
N ALA A 445 2.77 -21.29 -21.31
CA ALA A 445 2.86 -22.40 -22.26
C ALA A 445 4.24 -23.08 -22.22
N ASP A 446 5.32 -22.31 -22.13
CA ASP A 446 6.69 -22.80 -22.04
C ASP A 446 7.50 -21.97 -21.03
N SER A 447 7.68 -22.54 -19.84
CA SER A 447 8.42 -21.89 -18.76
C SER A 447 9.93 -21.69 -19.05
N LYS A 448 10.48 -22.39 -20.05
CA LYS A 448 11.87 -22.21 -20.51
C LYS A 448 12.11 -20.86 -21.21
N LEU A 449 11.02 -20.20 -21.65
CA LEU A 449 11.09 -18.85 -22.25
C LEU A 449 11.34 -17.75 -21.21
N GLN A 450 11.38 -18.06 -19.92
CA GLN A 450 11.55 -17.07 -18.87
C GLN A 450 12.85 -16.28 -19.07
N VAL A 451 12.71 -14.96 -19.14
CA VAL A 451 13.81 -14.00 -19.17
C VAL A 451 13.67 -13.11 -17.96
N LEU A 452 14.71 -13.06 -17.13
CA LEU A 452 14.71 -12.26 -15.91
C LEU A 452 15.48 -10.96 -16.12
N VAL A 453 14.85 -9.85 -15.73
CA VAL A 453 15.46 -8.51 -15.77
C VAL A 453 15.90 -8.06 -14.37
N SER A 454 16.70 -7.01 -14.33
CA SER A 454 17.20 -6.43 -13.07
C SER A 454 16.04 -5.94 -12.18
N PRO A 455 16.09 -6.16 -10.86
CA PRO A 455 15.17 -5.59 -9.88
C PRO A 455 15.09 -4.06 -9.92
N ASN A 456 16.13 -3.41 -10.42
CA ASN A 456 16.23 -1.95 -10.48
C ASN A 456 15.16 -1.31 -11.37
N TRP A 457 14.59 -2.02 -12.34
CA TRP A 457 13.44 -1.55 -13.11
C TRP A 457 12.22 -1.31 -12.21
N LEU A 458 11.90 -2.29 -11.35
CA LEU A 458 10.81 -2.16 -10.38
C LEU A 458 11.12 -1.13 -9.30
N ILE A 459 12.32 -1.16 -8.72
CA ILE A 459 12.73 -0.22 -7.65
C ILE A 459 12.62 1.23 -8.15
N SER A 460 13.11 1.51 -9.37
CA SER A 460 13.02 2.83 -9.99
C SER A 460 11.58 3.24 -10.25
N THR A 461 10.74 2.30 -10.68
CA THR A 461 9.30 2.54 -10.87
C THR A 461 8.63 2.89 -9.55
N TYR A 462 8.90 2.14 -8.46
CA TYR A 462 8.39 2.47 -7.13
C TYR A 462 8.84 3.85 -6.65
N LEU A 463 10.10 4.23 -6.87
CA LEU A 463 10.61 5.55 -6.52
C LEU A 463 9.82 6.67 -7.21
N VAL A 464 9.63 6.56 -8.52
CA VAL A 464 8.95 7.59 -9.32
C VAL A 464 7.45 7.63 -9.00
N LEU A 465 6.79 6.48 -8.87
CA LEU A 465 5.37 6.40 -8.48
C LEU A 465 5.13 6.95 -7.07
N THR A 466 6.05 6.72 -6.15
CA THR A 466 5.93 7.27 -4.78
C THR A 466 6.07 8.79 -4.79
N PHE A 467 6.96 9.35 -5.61
CA PHE A 467 7.05 10.79 -5.74
C PHE A 467 5.77 11.39 -6.36
N ALA A 468 5.16 10.70 -7.32
CA ALA A 468 3.84 11.07 -7.86
C ALA A 468 2.75 11.03 -6.78
N GLU A 469 2.75 10.00 -5.93
CA GLU A 469 1.82 9.85 -4.81
C GLU A 469 1.92 11.02 -3.82
N LEU A 470 3.14 11.42 -3.45
CA LEU A 470 3.37 12.54 -2.53
C LEU A 470 2.86 13.88 -3.09
N LEU A 471 2.84 14.04 -4.40
CA LEU A 471 2.27 15.23 -5.06
C LEU A 471 0.74 15.20 -5.11
N LEU A 472 0.13 14.03 -5.22
CA LEU A 472 -1.29 13.88 -5.50
C LEU A 472 -2.09 13.64 -4.21
N SER A 473 -1.70 12.69 -3.40
CA SER A 473 -2.52 12.19 -2.29
C SER A 473 -2.78 13.24 -1.20
N PRO A 474 -1.77 13.95 -0.64
CA PRO A 474 -2.01 15.00 0.35
C PRO A 474 -2.72 16.21 -0.25
N MET A 475 -2.40 16.56 -1.50
CA MET A 475 -2.95 17.73 -2.15
C MET A 475 -4.42 17.55 -2.53
N GLY A 476 -4.82 16.34 -2.91
CA GLY A 476 -6.20 16.02 -3.21
C GLY A 476 -7.11 16.18 -2.00
N ILE A 477 -6.73 15.60 -0.87
CA ILE A 477 -7.49 15.74 0.39
C ILE A 477 -7.54 17.20 0.85
N SER A 478 -6.43 17.93 0.77
CA SER A 478 -6.35 19.35 1.09
C SER A 478 -7.28 20.18 0.19
N PHE A 479 -7.27 19.91 -1.12
CA PHE A 479 -8.14 20.59 -2.08
C PHE A 479 -9.61 20.37 -1.76
N VAL A 480 -10.03 19.11 -1.53
CA VAL A 480 -11.41 18.80 -1.12
C VAL A 480 -11.79 19.54 0.16
N SER A 481 -10.92 19.54 1.16
CA SER A 481 -11.19 20.21 2.44
C SER A 481 -11.38 21.71 2.32
N LYS A 482 -10.67 22.37 1.38
CA LYS A 482 -10.73 23.83 1.15
C LYS A 482 -11.91 24.24 0.27
N VAL A 483 -12.15 23.46 -0.82
CA VAL A 483 -13.11 23.83 -1.86
C VAL A 483 -14.53 23.37 -1.52
N ALA A 484 -14.68 22.28 -0.76
CA ALA A 484 -15.99 21.74 -0.43
C ALA A 484 -16.89 22.79 0.23
N PRO A 485 -18.14 22.98 -0.28
CA PRO A 485 -19.09 23.86 0.36
C PRO A 485 -19.34 23.41 1.81
N PRO A 486 -19.43 24.33 2.79
CA PRO A 486 -19.56 23.98 4.21
C PRO A 486 -20.69 22.97 4.48
N LYS A 487 -21.86 23.18 3.87
CA LYS A 487 -23.04 22.30 3.98
C LYS A 487 -22.79 20.87 3.47
N TYR A 488 -21.89 20.70 2.49
CA TYR A 488 -21.64 19.41 1.83
C TYR A 488 -20.22 18.87 2.09
N LYS A 489 -19.49 19.43 3.04
CA LYS A 489 -18.08 19.10 3.30
C LYS A 489 -17.88 17.61 3.59
N GLY A 490 -18.68 17.04 4.47
CA GLY A 490 -18.61 15.60 4.78
C GLY A 490 -18.92 14.72 3.56
N MET A 491 -19.94 15.12 2.76
CA MET A 491 -20.31 14.39 1.54
C MET A 491 -19.19 14.44 0.49
N MET A 492 -18.51 15.58 0.32
CA MET A 492 -17.39 15.71 -0.62
C MET A 492 -16.16 14.93 -0.16
N MET A 493 -15.87 14.91 1.14
CA MET A 493 -14.82 14.05 1.70
C MET A 493 -15.16 12.57 1.51
N GLY A 494 -16.41 12.17 1.69
CA GLY A 494 -16.90 10.83 1.33
C GLY A 494 -16.74 10.53 -0.18
N GLY A 495 -17.02 11.51 -1.03
CA GLY A 495 -16.84 11.42 -2.48
C GLY A 495 -15.39 11.10 -2.90
N TRP A 496 -14.41 11.63 -2.19
CA TRP A 496 -13.00 11.28 -2.39
C TRP A 496 -12.75 9.78 -2.17
N PHE A 497 -13.30 9.19 -1.11
CA PHE A 497 -13.19 7.76 -0.85
C PHE A 497 -13.92 6.92 -1.89
N VAL A 498 -15.09 7.38 -2.36
CA VAL A 498 -15.84 6.71 -3.45
C VAL A 498 -15.04 6.74 -4.75
N ALA A 499 -14.45 7.89 -5.12
CA ALA A 499 -13.58 8.00 -6.29
C ALA A 499 -12.37 7.04 -6.19
N THR A 500 -11.75 6.95 -5.01
CA THR A 500 -10.67 5.99 -4.74
C THR A 500 -11.15 4.55 -4.89
N ALA A 501 -12.34 4.23 -4.37
CA ALA A 501 -12.94 2.89 -4.49
C ALA A 501 -13.20 2.50 -5.95
N ILE A 502 -13.73 3.42 -6.75
CA ILE A 502 -13.95 3.20 -8.19
C ILE A 502 -12.60 2.98 -8.88
N GLY A 503 -11.59 3.82 -8.63
CA GLY A 503 -10.24 3.65 -9.17
C GLY A 503 -9.66 2.29 -8.81
N ASN A 504 -9.83 1.83 -7.58
CA ASN A 504 -9.38 0.53 -7.10
C ASN A 504 -10.11 -0.64 -7.79
N TYR A 505 -11.39 -0.48 -8.11
CA TYR A 505 -12.11 -1.48 -8.89
C TYR A 505 -11.58 -1.58 -10.33
N LEU A 506 -11.22 -0.45 -10.94
CA LEU A 506 -10.66 -0.39 -12.28
C LEU A 506 -9.26 -1.04 -12.39
N VAL A 507 -8.57 -1.30 -11.27
CA VAL A 507 -7.30 -2.04 -11.25
C VAL A 507 -7.42 -3.38 -11.99
N ALA A 508 -8.58 -4.05 -11.91
CA ALA A 508 -8.84 -5.32 -12.59
C ALA A 508 -8.66 -5.24 -14.11
N ILE A 509 -8.94 -4.09 -14.73
CA ILE A 509 -8.83 -3.92 -16.19
C ILE A 509 -7.42 -4.27 -16.68
N ILE A 510 -6.39 -3.81 -15.95
CA ILE A 510 -5.00 -4.10 -16.30
C ILE A 510 -4.68 -5.59 -16.12
N GLY A 511 -5.27 -6.23 -15.11
CA GLY A 511 -5.13 -7.67 -14.90
C GLY A 511 -5.78 -8.50 -16.02
N TYR A 512 -6.87 -8.02 -16.62
CA TYR A 512 -7.46 -8.67 -17.81
C TYR A 512 -6.58 -8.54 -19.07
N LEU A 513 -5.77 -7.49 -19.15
CA LEU A 513 -4.80 -7.30 -20.23
C LEU A 513 -3.53 -8.14 -20.01
N TRP A 514 -3.33 -8.66 -18.79
CA TRP A 514 -2.20 -9.48 -18.39
C TRP A 514 -2.38 -10.91 -18.90
N GLY A 515 -1.72 -11.25 -19.97
CA GLY A 515 -1.84 -12.56 -20.61
C GLY A 515 -1.27 -12.53 -22.01
N GLY A 516 -2.12 -12.37 -23.01
CA GLY A 516 -1.73 -12.36 -24.41
C GLY A 516 -1.11 -11.06 -24.91
N MET A 517 -1.22 -9.96 -24.16
CA MET A 517 -0.66 -8.67 -24.57
C MET A 517 0.82 -8.58 -24.18
N GLN A 518 1.63 -7.96 -25.03
CA GLN A 518 3.02 -7.65 -24.72
C GLN A 518 3.10 -6.76 -23.47
N LEU A 519 4.02 -7.05 -22.54
CA LEU A 519 4.10 -6.36 -21.26
C LEU A 519 4.28 -4.84 -21.40
N TRP A 520 5.15 -4.40 -22.33
CA TRP A 520 5.34 -2.98 -22.56
C TRP A 520 4.06 -2.28 -23.04
N MET A 521 3.16 -2.98 -23.74
CA MET A 521 1.86 -2.43 -24.15
C MET A 521 0.92 -2.32 -22.93
N VAL A 522 0.93 -3.31 -22.03
CA VAL A 522 0.15 -3.26 -20.79
C VAL A 522 0.51 -2.01 -19.98
N TRP A 523 1.80 -1.76 -19.79
CA TRP A 523 2.27 -0.55 -19.10
C TRP A 523 1.95 0.73 -19.89
N SER A 524 1.98 0.68 -21.23
CA SER A 524 1.63 1.81 -22.08
C SER A 524 0.18 2.25 -21.92
N VAL A 525 -0.75 1.35 -21.63
CA VAL A 525 -2.14 1.70 -21.28
C VAL A 525 -2.17 2.64 -20.08
N LEU A 526 -1.40 2.33 -19.03
CA LEU A 526 -1.31 3.17 -17.83
C LEU A 526 -0.62 4.51 -18.12
N ILE A 527 0.42 4.51 -18.95
CA ILE A 527 1.10 5.75 -19.40
C ILE A 527 0.10 6.67 -20.09
N VAL A 528 -0.65 6.16 -21.06
CA VAL A 528 -1.64 6.94 -21.83
C VAL A 528 -2.73 7.47 -20.90
N LEU A 529 -3.28 6.65 -20.02
CA LEU A 529 -4.31 7.08 -19.05
C LEU A 529 -3.81 8.18 -18.12
N CYS A 530 -2.59 8.05 -17.60
CA CYS A 530 -1.97 9.07 -16.76
C CYS A 530 -1.71 10.38 -17.52
N LEU A 531 -1.23 10.30 -18.77
CA LEU A 531 -0.98 11.49 -19.60
C LEU A 531 -2.29 12.18 -20.00
N LEU A 532 -3.33 11.44 -20.38
CA LEU A 532 -4.64 11.99 -20.68
C LEU A 532 -5.27 12.67 -19.44
N SER A 533 -5.11 12.05 -18.27
CA SER A 533 -5.56 12.62 -17.00
C SER A 533 -4.80 13.90 -16.65
N ALA A 534 -3.49 13.94 -16.87
CA ALA A 534 -2.68 15.14 -16.69
C ALA A 534 -3.12 16.25 -17.66
N LEU A 535 -3.28 15.94 -18.95
CA LEU A 535 -3.75 16.88 -19.97
C LEU A 535 -5.12 17.45 -19.62
N PHE A 536 -6.05 16.59 -19.22
CA PHE A 536 -7.37 17.00 -18.75
C PHE A 536 -7.25 17.95 -17.55
N MET A 537 -6.45 17.60 -16.54
CA MET A 537 -6.24 18.42 -15.35
C MET A 537 -5.71 19.81 -15.71
N PHE A 538 -4.70 19.90 -16.60
CA PHE A 538 -4.16 21.18 -17.05
C PHE A 538 -5.17 21.98 -17.88
N SER A 539 -6.04 21.33 -18.67
CA SER A 539 -7.06 22.01 -19.46
C SER A 539 -8.14 22.72 -18.61
N ILE A 540 -8.46 22.14 -17.44
CA ILE A 540 -9.46 22.69 -16.51
C ILE A 540 -8.86 23.59 -15.42
N MET A 541 -7.53 23.77 -15.41
CA MET A 541 -6.77 24.48 -14.37
C MET A 541 -7.34 25.84 -14.03
N LYS A 542 -7.64 26.66 -15.05
CA LYS A 542 -8.21 28.00 -14.85
C LYS A 542 -9.56 27.99 -14.12
N LYS A 543 -10.35 26.91 -14.26
CA LYS A 543 -11.61 26.75 -13.53
C LYS A 543 -11.37 26.35 -12.09
N LEU A 544 -10.37 25.51 -11.84
CA LEU A 544 -10.02 25.02 -10.51
C LEU A 544 -9.34 26.11 -9.66
N ASP A 545 -8.42 26.88 -10.24
CA ASP A 545 -7.73 27.98 -9.55
C ASP A 545 -8.69 29.13 -9.13
N LYS A 546 -9.90 29.24 -9.75
CA LYS A 546 -10.91 30.23 -9.34
C LYS A 546 -11.68 29.86 -8.07
N VAL A 547 -11.70 28.58 -7.70
CA VAL A 547 -12.45 28.07 -6.54
C VAL A 547 -11.53 27.59 -5.41
N ALA A 548 -10.21 27.49 -5.66
CA ALA A 548 -9.19 27.12 -4.70
C ALA A 548 -8.69 28.32 -3.90
#